data_db71dac9f3b1408dfe42ae07d65a6f01
#
_entry.id   db71dac9f3b1408dfe42ae07d65a6f01
#
_cell.length_a   1.000
_cell.length_b   1.000
_cell.length_c   1.000
_cell.angle_alpha   90.00
_cell.angle_beta   90.00
_cell.angle_gamma   90.00
#
_symmetry.space_group_name_H-M   'P 1'
#
loop_
_entity.id
_entity.type
_entity.pdbx_description
1 polymer ?
#
loop_
_entity_poly.entity_id
_entity_poly.type
_entity_poly.pdbx_seq_one_letter_code
_entity_poly.pdbx_strand_id
1 'polypeptide(L)'
;MTPEEKLAELDITLPEAPPAVANYVPWIQTGNVIMTSGQLPFVAGQIQYPGKCGDDVTVEDGYQAARLCAINAIAQLKAAAGNLSCITKILRLEGNVHSSPGFQGQPQVLNGASDLFFEVFGDRGKHTRTALGIHEMPLNAAIQLSVFAEIESE
;
A
#
# COMPACT_ATOMS: atom_id res chain seq x y z
N MET A 1 10.02 -15.56 -12.35
CA MET A 1 10.41 -14.14 -12.18
C MET A 1 10.23 -13.78 -10.71
N THR A 2 11.24 -13.19 -10.09
CA THR A 2 11.14 -12.74 -8.71
C THR A 2 10.32 -11.45 -8.61
N PRO A 3 9.80 -11.11 -7.42
CA PRO A 3 9.12 -9.82 -7.23
C PRO A 3 10.01 -8.63 -7.59
N GLU A 4 11.30 -8.69 -7.27
CA GLU A 4 12.27 -7.63 -7.62
C GLU A 4 12.43 -7.48 -9.14
N GLU A 5 12.52 -8.60 -9.87
CA GLU A 5 12.57 -8.58 -11.34
C GLU A 5 11.26 -8.01 -11.92
N LYS A 6 10.13 -8.34 -11.31
CA LYS A 6 8.83 -7.81 -11.75
C LYS A 6 8.71 -6.32 -11.51
N LEU A 7 9.19 -5.82 -10.39
CA LEU A 7 9.26 -4.38 -10.14
C LEU A 7 10.12 -3.67 -11.20
N ALA A 8 11.27 -4.25 -11.56
CA ALA A 8 12.13 -3.70 -12.60
C ALA A 8 11.43 -3.70 -13.97
N GLU A 9 10.71 -4.76 -14.32
CA GLU A 9 9.92 -4.85 -15.57
C GLU A 9 8.83 -3.76 -15.61
N LEU A 10 8.24 -3.44 -14.47
CA LEU A 10 7.21 -2.39 -14.34
C LEU A 10 7.81 -0.97 -14.24
N ASP A 11 9.14 -0.86 -14.34
CA ASP A 11 9.87 0.41 -14.18
C ASP A 11 9.63 1.05 -12.81
N ILE A 12 9.50 0.23 -11.77
CA ILE A 12 9.31 0.67 -10.40
C ILE A 12 10.61 0.48 -9.61
N THR A 13 11.16 1.59 -9.13
CA THR A 13 12.24 1.59 -8.15
C THR A 13 11.64 1.82 -6.77
N LEU A 14 11.82 0.86 -5.86
CA LEU A 14 11.34 1.03 -4.50
C LEU A 14 12.09 2.16 -3.81
N PRO A 15 11.38 3.06 -3.11
CA PRO A 15 12.04 4.06 -2.28
C PRO A 15 12.70 3.40 -1.08
N GLU A 16 13.56 4.14 -0.38
CA GLU A 16 13.89 3.79 0.99
C GLU A 16 12.60 3.74 1.81
N ALA A 17 12.45 2.69 2.64
CA ALA A 17 11.22 2.50 3.40
C ALA A 17 10.90 3.75 4.23
N PRO A 18 9.72 4.38 4.07
CA PRO A 18 9.38 5.60 4.80
C PRO A 18 9.42 5.37 6.32
N PRO A 19 10.05 6.28 7.09
CA PRO A 19 10.07 6.16 8.54
C PRO A 19 8.70 6.47 9.16
N ALA A 20 8.49 5.98 10.38
CA ALA A 20 7.33 6.38 11.16
C ALA A 20 7.40 7.87 11.51
N VAL A 21 6.25 8.55 11.40
CA VAL A 21 6.17 10.01 11.65
C VAL A 21 5.77 10.33 13.10
N ALA A 22 5.56 9.32 13.94
CA ALA A 22 5.16 9.46 15.32
C ALA A 22 5.78 8.33 16.16
N ASN A 23 5.31 8.18 17.40
CA ASN A 23 5.85 7.16 18.32
C ASN A 23 5.27 5.77 18.02
N TYR A 24 5.68 5.17 16.90
CA TYR A 24 5.35 3.81 16.49
C TYR A 24 6.41 3.30 15.52
N VAL A 25 6.31 2.03 15.13
CA VAL A 25 7.22 1.40 14.15
C VAL A 25 6.54 1.27 12.79
N PRO A 26 7.28 1.33 11.67
CA PRO A 26 6.67 1.24 10.34
C PRO A 26 6.17 -0.18 10.02
N TRP A 27 6.71 -1.20 10.65
CA TRP A 27 6.26 -2.59 10.53
C TRP A 27 6.64 -3.38 11.77
N ILE A 28 5.95 -4.50 11.98
CA ILE A 28 6.25 -5.43 13.05
C ILE A 28 6.10 -6.85 12.52
N GLN A 29 6.92 -7.76 13.03
CA GLN A 29 6.85 -9.18 12.69
C GLN A 29 6.51 -9.99 13.93
N THR A 30 5.57 -10.91 13.79
CA THR A 30 5.28 -11.91 14.83
C THR A 30 5.13 -13.27 14.13
N GLY A 31 5.97 -14.25 14.54
CA GLY A 31 6.04 -15.51 13.82
C GLY A 31 6.40 -15.27 12.36
N ASN A 32 5.56 -15.77 11.46
CA ASN A 32 5.72 -15.64 10.00
C ASN A 32 4.92 -14.49 9.42
N VAL A 33 4.32 -13.64 10.23
CA VAL A 33 3.46 -12.54 9.76
C VAL A 33 4.14 -11.20 9.97
N ILE A 34 4.15 -10.40 8.91
CA ILE A 34 4.57 -8.99 8.94
C ILE A 34 3.32 -8.13 8.79
N MET A 35 3.20 -7.11 9.63
CA MET A 35 2.16 -6.10 9.53
C MET A 35 2.80 -4.74 9.37
N THR A 36 2.35 -3.95 8.39
CA THR A 36 2.81 -2.57 8.24
C THR A 36 1.89 -1.61 8.95
N SER A 37 2.45 -0.48 9.40
CA SER A 37 1.66 0.70 9.72
C SER A 37 1.01 1.26 8.45
N GLY A 38 0.06 2.18 8.60
CA GLY A 38 -0.62 2.82 7.48
C GLY A 38 0.36 3.59 6.60
N GLN A 39 0.39 3.28 5.31
CA GLN A 39 1.23 3.92 4.32
C GLN A 39 0.43 4.98 3.56
N LEU A 40 1.01 6.15 3.40
CA LEU A 40 0.45 7.25 2.64
C LEU A 40 1.14 7.35 1.26
N PRO A 41 0.55 8.10 0.30
CA PRO A 41 1.11 8.18 -1.05
C PRO A 41 2.26 9.21 -1.14
N PHE A 42 3.32 8.98 -0.36
CA PHE A 42 4.52 9.80 -0.40
C PHE A 42 5.40 9.48 -1.60
N VAL A 43 5.92 10.52 -2.23
CA VAL A 43 7.07 10.45 -3.14
C VAL A 43 8.04 11.53 -2.71
N ALA A 44 9.29 11.17 -2.41
CA ALA A 44 10.34 12.09 -1.98
C ALA A 44 9.89 13.03 -0.83
N GLY A 45 9.15 12.48 0.14
CA GLY A 45 8.67 13.23 1.31
C GLY A 45 7.45 14.11 1.05
N GLN A 46 6.86 14.06 -0.14
CA GLN A 46 5.69 14.87 -0.51
C GLN A 46 4.48 13.97 -0.76
N ILE A 47 3.32 14.34 -0.20
CA ILE A 47 2.05 13.68 -0.50
C ILE A 47 1.67 13.98 -1.95
N GLN A 48 1.38 12.93 -2.70
CA GLN A 48 0.86 13.04 -4.06
C GLN A 48 -0.67 12.92 -4.04
N TYR A 49 -1.35 13.60 -4.98
CA TYR A 49 -2.81 13.58 -5.12
C TYR A 49 -3.57 13.94 -3.83
N PRO A 50 -3.22 15.06 -3.13
CA PRO A 50 -3.89 15.41 -1.89
C PRO A 50 -5.36 15.78 -2.13
N GLY A 51 -6.22 15.46 -1.17
CA GLY A 51 -7.63 15.83 -1.21
C GLY A 51 -8.57 14.65 -1.01
N LYS A 52 -9.87 14.93 -1.19
CA LYS A 52 -10.93 13.92 -1.07
C LYS A 52 -11.31 13.34 -2.42
N CYS A 53 -11.36 12.03 -2.48
CA CYS A 53 -11.91 11.33 -3.64
C CYS A 53 -13.40 11.67 -3.81
N GLY A 54 -13.78 11.94 -5.04
CA GLY A 54 -15.14 12.41 -5.37
C GLY A 54 -15.29 13.93 -5.34
N ASP A 55 -14.26 14.65 -4.91
CA ASP A 55 -14.19 16.11 -4.92
C ASP A 55 -12.89 16.54 -5.63
N ASP A 56 -11.82 16.85 -4.86
CA ASP A 56 -10.54 17.30 -5.43
C ASP A 56 -9.81 16.19 -6.22
N VAL A 57 -10.03 14.93 -5.85
CA VAL A 57 -9.34 13.77 -6.40
C VAL A 57 -10.32 12.90 -7.15
N THR A 58 -10.03 12.64 -8.42
CA THR A 58 -10.81 11.69 -9.24
C THR A 58 -10.55 10.26 -8.80
N VAL A 59 -11.42 9.32 -9.18
CA VAL A 59 -11.18 7.88 -8.95
C VAL A 59 -9.86 7.44 -9.57
N GLU A 60 -9.53 7.95 -10.78
CA GLU A 60 -8.28 7.61 -11.47
C GLU A 60 -7.06 8.11 -10.71
N ASP A 61 -7.06 9.36 -10.21
CA ASP A 61 -5.98 9.90 -9.40
C ASP A 61 -5.90 9.18 -8.04
N GLY A 62 -7.03 8.84 -7.45
CA GLY A 62 -7.10 8.02 -6.25
C GLY A 62 -6.49 6.63 -6.45
N TYR A 63 -6.74 6.02 -7.61
CA TYR A 63 -6.09 4.76 -8.02
C TYR A 63 -4.57 4.90 -8.05
N GLN A 64 -4.05 5.99 -8.63
CA GLN A 64 -2.61 6.25 -8.64
C GLN A 64 -2.05 6.50 -7.24
N ALA A 65 -2.79 7.21 -6.39
CA ALA A 65 -2.40 7.38 -4.99
C ALA A 65 -2.34 6.04 -4.23
N ALA A 66 -3.31 5.16 -4.45
CA ALA A 66 -3.31 3.81 -3.86
C ALA A 66 -2.12 2.98 -4.35
N ARG A 67 -1.76 3.10 -5.63
CA ARG A 67 -0.58 2.45 -6.19
C ARG A 67 0.70 2.93 -5.51
N LEU A 68 0.84 4.23 -5.24
CA LEU A 68 1.97 4.78 -4.49
C LEU A 68 2.02 4.26 -3.05
N CYS A 69 0.88 4.16 -2.38
CA CYS A 69 0.80 3.54 -1.05
C CYS A 69 1.30 2.10 -1.07
N ALA A 70 0.93 1.34 -2.10
CA ALA A 70 1.37 -0.05 -2.27
C ALA A 70 2.88 -0.12 -2.51
N ILE A 71 3.46 0.77 -3.30
CA ILE A 71 4.91 0.85 -3.49
C ILE A 71 5.61 1.10 -2.15
N ASN A 72 5.12 2.03 -1.35
CA ASN A 72 5.66 2.30 -0.02
C ASN A 72 5.50 1.11 0.93
N ALA A 73 4.36 0.41 0.87
CA ALA A 73 4.13 -0.80 1.66
C ALA A 73 5.09 -1.94 1.24
N ILE A 74 5.33 -2.12 -0.05
CA ILE A 74 6.29 -3.12 -0.56
C ILE A 74 7.71 -2.77 -0.08
N ALA A 75 8.07 -1.49 -0.04
CA ALA A 75 9.35 -1.05 0.52
C ALA A 75 9.46 -1.44 2.01
N GLN A 76 8.39 -1.31 2.80
CA GLN A 76 8.36 -1.75 4.20
C GLN A 76 8.49 -3.28 4.30
N LEU A 77 7.78 -4.03 3.46
CA LEU A 77 7.89 -5.49 3.44
C LEU A 77 9.30 -5.94 3.09
N LYS A 78 9.97 -5.27 2.14
CA LYS A 78 11.36 -5.57 1.79
C LYS A 78 12.31 -5.27 2.96
N ALA A 79 12.10 -4.15 3.65
CA ALA A 79 12.89 -3.82 4.84
C ALA A 79 12.75 -4.89 5.93
N ALA A 80 11.53 -5.41 6.12
CA ALA A 80 11.25 -6.44 7.12
C ALA A 80 11.78 -7.82 6.71
N ALA A 81 11.57 -8.23 5.47
CA ALA A 81 11.89 -9.59 4.98
C ALA A 81 13.32 -9.72 4.45
N GLY A 82 13.97 -8.62 4.13
CA GLY A 82 15.29 -8.60 3.47
C GLY A 82 15.23 -8.86 1.97
N ASN A 83 14.39 -9.80 1.55
CA ASN A 83 14.18 -10.16 0.14
C ASN A 83 12.70 -10.42 -0.08
N LEU A 84 12.12 -9.83 -1.12
CA LEU A 84 10.69 -9.99 -1.42
C LEU A 84 10.32 -11.41 -1.83
N SER A 85 11.29 -12.20 -2.31
CA SER A 85 11.04 -13.61 -2.64
C SER A 85 10.72 -14.44 -1.39
N CYS A 86 11.06 -13.98 -0.19
CA CYS A 86 10.68 -14.61 1.07
C CYS A 86 9.19 -14.42 1.41
N ILE A 87 8.50 -13.49 0.75
CA ILE A 87 7.05 -13.31 0.94
C ILE A 87 6.33 -14.48 0.28
N THR A 88 5.64 -15.27 1.08
CA THR A 88 4.90 -16.44 0.60
C THR A 88 3.48 -16.09 0.23
N LYS A 89 2.92 -15.06 0.85
CA LYS A 89 1.53 -14.66 0.62
C LYS A 89 1.28 -13.24 1.12
N ILE A 90 0.57 -12.47 0.34
CA ILE A 90 -0.07 -11.24 0.81
C ILE A 90 -1.41 -11.66 1.42
N LEU A 91 -1.62 -11.36 2.70
CA LEU A 91 -2.78 -11.85 3.45
C LEU A 91 -3.95 -10.88 3.37
N ARG A 92 -3.67 -9.58 3.58
CA ARG A 92 -4.74 -8.60 3.71
C ARG A 92 -4.24 -7.20 3.40
N LEU A 93 -5.08 -6.45 2.69
CA LEU A 93 -4.98 -5.00 2.55
C LEU A 93 -6.12 -4.33 3.32
N GLU A 94 -5.81 -3.32 4.11
CA GLU A 94 -6.78 -2.44 4.71
C GLU A 94 -6.59 -1.04 4.13
N GLY A 95 -7.55 -0.60 3.35
CA GLY A 95 -7.53 0.69 2.67
C GLY A 95 -8.60 1.64 3.23
N ASN A 96 -8.17 2.83 3.64
CA ASN A 96 -9.05 3.93 4.02
C ASN A 96 -8.93 5.03 2.97
N VAL A 97 -10.04 5.37 2.34
CA VAL A 97 -10.10 6.37 1.28
C VAL A 97 -10.71 7.65 1.82
N HIS A 98 -9.97 8.75 1.68
CA HIS A 98 -10.45 10.09 2.04
C HIS A 98 -11.59 10.44 1.08
N SER A 99 -12.81 10.50 1.59
CA SER A 99 -14.02 10.49 0.76
C SER A 99 -14.86 11.73 0.98
N SER A 100 -15.30 12.33 -0.12
CA SER A 100 -16.33 13.37 -0.06
C SER A 100 -17.69 12.77 0.30
N PRO A 101 -18.64 13.57 0.81
CA PRO A 101 -19.98 13.05 1.12
C PRO A 101 -20.60 12.37 -0.11
N GLY A 102 -21.11 11.14 0.10
CA GLY A 102 -21.75 10.35 -0.96
C GLY A 102 -20.82 9.61 -1.90
N PHE A 103 -19.50 9.76 -1.77
CA PHE A 103 -18.55 8.99 -2.58
C PHE A 103 -18.62 7.51 -2.24
N GLN A 104 -18.75 6.66 -3.25
CA GLN A 104 -18.89 5.21 -3.10
C GLN A 104 -17.85 4.43 -3.92
N GLY A 105 -16.84 5.10 -4.46
CA GLY A 105 -15.82 4.51 -5.33
C GLY A 105 -14.59 3.98 -4.60
N GLN A 106 -14.67 3.74 -3.28
CA GLN A 106 -13.53 3.25 -2.51
C GLN A 106 -12.92 1.96 -3.07
N PRO A 107 -13.72 0.95 -3.50
CA PRO A 107 -13.13 -0.25 -4.11
C PRO A 107 -12.31 0.04 -5.36
N GLN A 108 -12.79 0.93 -6.24
CA GLN A 108 -12.09 1.28 -7.47
C GLN A 108 -10.78 2.01 -7.19
N VAL A 109 -10.75 2.87 -6.17
CA VAL A 109 -9.52 3.54 -5.72
C VAL A 109 -8.53 2.51 -5.19
N LEU A 110 -8.96 1.61 -4.28
CA LEU A 110 -8.07 0.62 -3.70
C LEU A 110 -7.55 -0.40 -4.71
N ASN A 111 -8.22 -0.57 -5.85
CA ASN A 111 -7.70 -1.42 -6.93
C ASN A 111 -6.30 -1.01 -7.37
N GLY A 112 -5.91 0.26 -7.24
CA GLY A 112 -4.55 0.71 -7.52
C GLY A 112 -3.49 -0.04 -6.71
N ALA A 113 -3.79 -0.35 -5.47
CA ALA A 113 -2.93 -1.16 -4.62
C ALA A 113 -3.06 -2.67 -4.93
N SER A 114 -4.30 -3.18 -5.00
CA SER A 114 -4.55 -4.60 -5.24
C SER A 114 -3.94 -5.07 -6.56
N ASP A 115 -4.08 -4.28 -7.62
CA ASP A 115 -3.52 -4.61 -8.94
C ASP A 115 -1.99 -4.70 -8.86
N LEU A 116 -1.34 -3.77 -8.16
CA LEU A 116 0.12 -3.79 -8.03
C LEU A 116 0.60 -5.03 -7.27
N PHE A 117 -0.04 -5.39 -6.17
CA PHE A 117 0.32 -6.59 -5.43
C PHE A 117 0.19 -7.85 -6.29
N PHE A 118 -0.85 -7.93 -7.10
CA PHE A 118 -1.02 -9.05 -8.03
C PHE A 118 0.05 -9.03 -9.14
N GLU A 119 0.34 -7.85 -9.72
CA GLU A 119 1.37 -7.72 -10.75
C GLU A 119 2.75 -8.13 -10.22
N VAL A 120 3.10 -7.74 -8.99
CA VAL A 120 4.43 -7.99 -8.42
C VAL A 120 4.58 -9.42 -7.89
N PHE A 121 3.56 -9.94 -7.20
CA PHE A 121 3.65 -11.21 -6.49
C PHE A 121 2.92 -12.37 -7.19
N GLY A 122 2.15 -12.11 -8.25
CA GLY A 122 1.36 -13.13 -8.92
C GLY A 122 0.32 -13.76 -7.97
N ASP A 123 0.22 -15.08 -7.98
CA ASP A 123 -0.74 -15.78 -7.12
C ASP A 123 -0.50 -15.54 -5.62
N ARG A 124 0.74 -15.29 -5.23
CA ARG A 124 1.08 -14.91 -3.84
C ARG A 124 0.56 -13.53 -3.46
N GLY A 125 0.23 -12.71 -4.44
CA GLY A 125 -0.34 -11.38 -4.24
C GLY A 125 -1.86 -11.36 -4.02
N LYS A 126 -2.54 -12.48 -4.17
CA LYS A 126 -3.98 -12.59 -3.87
C LYS A 126 -4.20 -12.39 -2.38
N HIS A 127 -5.17 -11.56 -2.03
CA HIS A 127 -5.34 -11.09 -0.66
C HIS A 127 -6.82 -10.87 -0.34
N THR A 128 -7.13 -10.82 0.94
CA THR A 128 -8.39 -10.27 1.45
C THR A 128 -8.24 -8.77 1.62
N ARG A 129 -9.33 -8.00 1.64
CA ARG A 129 -9.23 -6.56 1.85
C ARG A 129 -10.51 -5.96 2.45
N THR A 130 -10.34 -4.78 3.04
CA THR A 130 -11.42 -3.82 3.26
C THR A 130 -11.06 -2.53 2.52
N ALA A 131 -12.08 -1.87 1.97
CA ALA A 131 -11.98 -0.57 1.32
C ALA A 131 -13.08 0.32 1.89
N LEU A 132 -12.72 1.21 2.81
CA LEU A 132 -13.67 2.04 3.55
C LEU A 132 -13.42 3.52 3.25
N GLY A 133 -14.47 4.32 3.39
CA GLY A 133 -14.37 5.77 3.34
C GLY A 133 -14.16 6.35 4.71
N ILE A 134 -13.35 7.39 4.80
CA ILE A 134 -13.20 8.21 6.00
C ILE A 134 -13.37 9.68 5.65
N HIS A 135 -13.82 10.47 6.62
CA HIS A 135 -14.13 11.88 6.40
C HIS A 135 -12.88 12.77 6.41
N GLU A 136 -11.90 12.44 7.25
CA GLU A 136 -10.64 13.17 7.36
C GLU A 136 -9.46 12.21 7.32
N MET A 137 -8.38 12.65 6.66
CA MET A 137 -7.17 11.86 6.50
C MET A 137 -5.96 12.67 6.94
N PRO A 138 -5.01 12.07 7.69
CA PRO A 138 -3.75 12.74 7.99
C PRO A 138 -3.08 13.31 6.74
N LEU A 139 -2.56 14.52 6.86
CA LEU A 139 -1.85 15.24 5.79
C LEU A 139 -2.68 15.45 4.52
N ASN A 140 -4.02 15.36 4.63
CA ASN A 140 -4.93 15.46 3.49
C ASN A 140 -4.64 14.45 2.39
N ALA A 141 -4.06 13.29 2.73
CA ALA A 141 -3.80 12.24 1.77
C ALA A 141 -5.10 11.63 1.25
N ALA A 142 -5.11 11.18 0.00
CA ALA A 142 -6.31 10.60 -0.61
C ALA A 142 -6.61 9.18 -0.10
N ILE A 143 -5.60 8.47 0.37
CA ILE A 143 -5.72 7.08 0.82
C ILE A 143 -4.63 6.75 1.82
N GLN A 144 -4.93 5.79 2.70
CA GLN A 144 -3.98 5.14 3.59
C GLN A 144 -4.12 3.63 3.44
N LEU A 145 -3.00 2.91 3.43
CA LEU A 145 -2.95 1.47 3.20
C LEU A 145 -2.11 0.77 4.26
N SER A 146 -2.69 -0.24 4.91
CA SER A 146 -1.96 -1.19 5.76
C SER A 146 -1.94 -2.57 5.09
N VAL A 147 -0.85 -3.31 5.26
CA VAL A 147 -0.63 -4.61 4.61
C VAL A 147 -0.20 -5.64 5.63
N PHE A 148 -0.78 -6.84 5.53
CA PHE A 148 -0.35 -8.04 6.25
C PHE A 148 0.20 -9.04 5.24
N ALA A 149 1.38 -9.60 5.52
CA ALA A 149 2.03 -10.57 4.65
C ALA A 149 2.60 -11.73 5.46
N GLU A 150 2.68 -12.89 4.83
CA GLU A 150 3.33 -14.06 5.39
C GLU A 150 4.70 -14.23 4.75
N ILE A 151 5.70 -14.58 5.54
CA ILE A 151 7.04 -14.90 5.05
C ILE A 151 7.36 -16.38 5.28
N GLU A 152 8.40 -16.86 4.60
CA GLU A 152 8.89 -18.22 4.79
C GLU A 152 9.24 -18.48 6.26
N SER A 153 8.92 -19.69 6.73
CA SER A 153 9.42 -20.19 8.01
C SER A 153 10.91 -20.46 7.91
N GLU A 154 11.65 -20.11 8.95
CA GLU A 154 13.05 -20.53 9.07
C GLU A 154 13.17 -22.04 9.33
#